data_c51047c117a538f9a547d30a02aced03
#
_entry.id   c51047c117a538f9a547d30a02aced03
#
_cell.length_a   1.000
_cell.length_b   1.000
_cell.length_c   1.000
_cell.angle_alpha   90.00
_cell.angle_beta   90.00
_cell.angle_gamma   90.00
#
_symmetry.space_group_name_H-M   'P 1'
#
loop_
_entity.id
_entity.type
_entity.pdbx_description
1 polymer ?
#
loop_
_entity_poly.entity_id
_entity_poly.type
_entity_poly.pdbx_seq_one_letter_code
_entity_poly.pdbx_strand_id
1 'polypeptide(L)'
;MRVNGQALAGAGFAVAAAIGLSLGTATMANAELVGPGCTAYAEQVPEGPGSVQGMSQELVAVAASNNPLLSTLTKALSGQLKPQVNLVDTLNGGEFTVFAPTDEAFAKIDPATIEQLKTDTPLLTSILTYHVVPGQASPSQVVGTHTTVQGADVTVTGPPSTLKVNDASVACGGVQTANATVYLIDTVLLPPEA
;
A
#
# COMPACT_ATOMS: atom_id res chain seq x y z
N MET A 1 -11.75 -42.03 -82.67
CA MET A 1 -10.48 -42.28 -81.91
C MET A 1 -10.61 -41.57 -80.61
N ARG A 2 -10.89 -42.28 -79.53
CA ARG A 2 -10.00 -42.61 -78.40
C ARG A 2 -9.19 -41.37 -78.04
N VAL A 3 -9.19 -40.93 -76.80
CA VAL A 3 -8.95 -41.57 -75.48
C VAL A 3 -9.38 -40.64 -74.37
N ASN A 4 -10.02 -41.15 -73.37
CA ASN A 4 -9.64 -41.27 -71.98
C ASN A 4 -8.88 -40.11 -71.34
N GLY A 5 -9.39 -39.62 -70.24
CA GLY A 5 -8.67 -39.76 -69.00
C GLY A 5 -9.13 -38.85 -67.89
N GLN A 6 -9.70 -39.52 -66.98
CA GLN A 6 -9.47 -39.41 -65.53
C GLN A 6 -9.74 -38.10 -64.81
N ALA A 7 -10.72 -38.20 -63.99
CA ALA A 7 -10.97 -37.40 -62.80
C ALA A 7 -9.80 -37.51 -61.80
N LEU A 8 -9.39 -36.40 -61.24
CA LEU A 8 -8.67 -36.36 -59.97
C LEU A 8 -9.37 -35.41 -59.03
N ALA A 9 -9.95 -36.03 -58.06
CA ALA A 9 -10.50 -35.35 -56.91
C ALA A 9 -9.33 -34.65 -56.13
N GLY A 10 -9.37 -33.34 -56.00
CA GLY A 10 -8.52 -32.57 -55.12
C GLY A 10 -9.27 -32.27 -53.84
N ALA A 11 -8.87 -32.92 -52.78
CA ALA A 11 -9.38 -32.65 -51.44
C ALA A 11 -9.03 -31.25 -51.00
N GLY A 12 -10.05 -30.43 -50.77
CA GLY A 12 -9.88 -29.12 -50.15
C GLY A 12 -9.52 -29.28 -48.66
N PHE A 13 -8.32 -28.92 -48.31
CA PHE A 13 -7.96 -28.69 -46.93
C PHE A 13 -8.55 -27.36 -46.50
N ALA A 14 -9.61 -27.41 -45.68
CA ALA A 14 -10.10 -26.27 -44.93
C ALA A 14 -9.12 -26.06 -43.76
N VAL A 15 -8.24 -25.08 -43.90
CA VAL A 15 -7.44 -24.55 -42.80
C VAL A 15 -8.36 -23.70 -41.94
N ALA A 16 -8.89 -24.26 -40.88
CA ALA A 16 -9.51 -23.50 -39.82
C ALA A 16 -8.42 -22.76 -39.08
N ALA A 17 -8.24 -21.47 -39.41
CA ALA A 17 -7.45 -20.57 -38.58
C ALA A 17 -8.19 -20.35 -37.25
N ALA A 18 -7.86 -21.13 -36.25
CA ALA A 18 -8.22 -20.83 -34.88
C ALA A 18 -7.44 -19.58 -34.47
N ILE A 19 -8.11 -18.43 -34.53
CA ILE A 19 -7.64 -17.22 -33.88
C ILE A 19 -7.78 -17.49 -32.38
N GLY A 20 -6.71 -18.00 -31.78
CA GLY A 20 -6.58 -18.05 -30.34
C GLY A 20 -6.55 -16.62 -29.83
N LEU A 21 -7.66 -16.13 -29.30
CA LEU A 21 -7.66 -15.02 -28.39
C LEU A 21 -6.85 -15.47 -27.17
N SER A 22 -5.54 -15.20 -27.18
CA SER A 22 -4.78 -15.18 -25.94
C SER A 22 -5.34 -13.99 -25.18
N LEU A 23 -6.27 -14.27 -24.25
CA LEU A 23 -6.47 -13.35 -23.14
C LEU A 23 -5.09 -13.29 -22.44
N GLY A 24 -4.34 -12.26 -22.77
CA GLY A 24 -3.23 -11.85 -21.96
C GLY A 24 -3.80 -11.61 -20.57
N THR A 25 -3.61 -12.57 -19.69
CA THR A 25 -3.67 -12.29 -18.27
C THR A 25 -2.57 -11.25 -18.06
N ALA A 26 -2.96 -9.98 -17.99
CA ALA A 26 -2.10 -8.98 -17.40
C ALA A 26 -1.75 -9.57 -16.03
N THR A 27 -0.55 -10.07 -15.90
CA THR A 27 0.05 -10.33 -14.60
C THR A 27 0.12 -8.95 -13.96
N MET A 28 -0.93 -8.60 -13.23
CA MET A 28 -0.86 -7.50 -12.28
C MET A 28 0.40 -7.78 -11.47
N ALA A 29 1.33 -6.85 -11.47
CA ALA A 29 2.47 -6.92 -10.59
C ALA A 29 1.87 -7.13 -9.21
N ASN A 30 1.95 -8.37 -8.71
CA ASN A 30 1.52 -8.66 -7.36
C ASN A 30 2.40 -7.76 -6.51
N ALA A 31 1.79 -6.74 -5.91
CA ALA A 31 2.44 -6.04 -4.83
C ALA A 31 2.99 -7.12 -3.91
N GLU A 32 4.30 -7.11 -3.69
CA GLU A 32 4.95 -8.10 -2.83
C GLU A 32 4.49 -7.82 -1.40
N LEU A 33 3.33 -8.38 -1.07
CA LEU A 33 2.73 -8.19 0.25
C LEU A 33 3.54 -8.97 1.28
N VAL A 34 3.90 -8.30 2.35
CA VAL A 34 4.71 -8.84 3.43
C VAL A 34 4.03 -8.63 4.78
N GLY A 35 4.22 -9.58 5.67
CA GLY A 35 3.62 -9.54 7.00
C GLY A 35 2.48 -10.54 7.20
N PRO A 36 2.27 -10.96 8.45
CA PRO A 36 1.33 -12.04 8.77
C PRO A 36 -0.15 -11.65 8.61
N GLY A 37 -0.46 -10.37 8.66
CA GLY A 37 -1.83 -9.85 8.61
C GLY A 37 -2.36 -9.58 7.20
N CYS A 38 -1.54 -9.71 6.15
CA CYS A 38 -1.99 -9.43 4.78
C CYS A 38 -3.11 -10.33 4.30
N THR A 39 -3.08 -11.62 4.66
CA THR A 39 -4.16 -12.55 4.31
C THR A 39 -5.46 -12.15 4.98
N ALA A 40 -5.42 -11.86 6.29
CA ALA A 40 -6.58 -11.41 7.04
C ALA A 40 -7.13 -10.08 6.51
N TYR A 41 -6.25 -9.16 6.12
CA TYR A 41 -6.64 -7.90 5.50
C TYR A 41 -7.36 -8.13 4.16
N ALA A 42 -6.80 -8.97 3.29
CA ALA A 42 -7.41 -9.30 1.99
C ALA A 42 -8.76 -10.01 2.13
N GLU A 43 -8.95 -10.80 3.18
CA GLU A 43 -10.23 -11.44 3.51
C GLU A 43 -11.27 -10.45 4.04
N GLN A 44 -10.84 -9.47 4.82
CA GLN A 44 -11.72 -8.41 5.37
C GLN A 44 -12.13 -7.40 4.31
N VAL A 45 -11.25 -7.07 3.39
CA VAL A 45 -11.46 -6.08 2.32
C VAL A 45 -11.09 -6.70 0.96
N PRO A 46 -11.86 -7.68 0.48
CA PRO A 46 -11.52 -8.42 -0.74
C PRO A 46 -11.65 -7.56 -2.00
N GLU A 47 -12.56 -6.59 -1.99
CA GLU A 47 -12.88 -5.74 -3.13
C GLU A 47 -13.15 -4.30 -2.69
N GLY A 48 -13.18 -3.39 -3.67
CA GLY A 48 -13.47 -1.98 -3.43
C GLY A 48 -12.21 -1.12 -3.27
N PRO A 49 -12.38 0.20 -3.10
CA PRO A 49 -11.27 1.16 -3.08
C PRO A 49 -10.31 0.96 -1.89
N GLY A 50 -10.76 0.37 -0.78
CA GLY A 50 -9.93 0.03 0.36
C GLY A 50 -9.18 -1.30 0.23
N SER A 51 -9.47 -2.12 -0.78
CA SER A 51 -8.74 -3.36 -1.03
C SER A 51 -7.31 -3.08 -1.53
N VAL A 52 -6.43 -4.08 -1.42
CA VAL A 52 -5.04 -3.95 -1.93
C VAL A 52 -5.02 -3.51 -3.39
N GLN A 53 -5.92 -4.07 -4.21
CA GLN A 53 -6.02 -3.72 -5.61
C GLN A 53 -6.65 -2.34 -5.83
N GLY A 54 -7.67 -1.97 -5.06
CA GLY A 54 -8.30 -0.66 -5.15
C GLY A 54 -7.33 0.46 -4.77
N MET A 55 -6.59 0.28 -3.69
CA MET A 55 -5.59 1.24 -3.22
C MET A 55 -4.49 1.51 -4.26
N SER A 56 -4.13 0.53 -5.09
CA SER A 56 -3.10 0.69 -6.13
C SER A 56 -3.47 1.71 -7.22
N GLN A 57 -4.73 2.04 -7.36
CA GLN A 57 -5.26 3.00 -8.35
C GLN A 57 -5.36 4.43 -7.80
N GLU A 58 -5.18 4.60 -6.51
CA GLU A 58 -5.45 5.86 -5.82
C GLU A 58 -4.18 6.45 -5.19
N LEU A 59 -4.19 7.78 -5.03
CA LEU A 59 -3.16 8.46 -4.24
C LEU A 59 -3.25 8.04 -2.77
N VAL A 60 -2.10 8.01 -2.08
CA VAL A 60 -2.00 7.44 -0.73
C VAL A 60 -2.98 8.01 0.28
N ALA A 61 -3.26 9.31 0.24
CA ALA A 61 -4.22 9.91 1.16
C ALA A 61 -5.67 9.47 0.88
N VAL A 62 -6.03 9.26 -0.38
CA VAL A 62 -7.34 8.73 -0.79
C VAL A 62 -7.43 7.25 -0.44
N ALA A 63 -6.40 6.48 -0.78
CA ALA A 63 -6.29 5.07 -0.43
C ALA A 63 -6.42 4.84 1.08
N ALA A 64 -5.75 5.65 1.90
CA ALA A 64 -5.87 5.59 3.36
C ALA A 64 -7.28 5.93 3.83
N SER A 65 -7.98 6.88 3.19
CA SER A 65 -9.35 7.25 3.58
C SER A 65 -10.38 6.16 3.26
N ASN A 66 -10.10 5.34 2.26
CA ASN A 66 -10.95 4.21 1.88
C ASN A 66 -10.62 2.92 2.66
N ASN A 67 -9.53 2.93 3.43
CA ASN A 67 -9.11 1.79 4.23
C ASN A 67 -9.81 1.79 5.60
N PRO A 68 -10.62 0.77 5.92
CA PRO A 68 -11.38 0.73 7.17
C PRO A 68 -10.50 0.61 8.43
N LEU A 69 -9.26 0.14 8.30
CA LEU A 69 -8.32 0.00 9.42
C LEU A 69 -7.55 1.28 9.74
N LEU A 70 -7.66 2.33 8.91
CA LEU A 70 -6.91 3.57 9.00
C LEU A 70 -7.79 4.79 9.30
N SER A 71 -8.97 4.59 9.87
CA SER A 71 -9.95 5.66 10.08
C SER A 71 -9.43 6.76 11.01
N THR A 72 -8.71 6.41 12.05
CA THR A 72 -8.09 7.37 12.98
C THR A 72 -6.95 8.13 12.33
N LEU A 73 -6.08 7.43 11.60
CA LEU A 73 -4.99 8.06 10.85
C LEU A 73 -5.53 9.06 9.81
N THR A 74 -6.55 8.67 9.07
CA THR A 74 -7.19 9.52 8.06
C THR A 74 -7.76 10.80 8.67
N LYS A 75 -8.42 10.71 9.81
CA LYS A 75 -8.92 11.88 10.55
C LYS A 75 -7.78 12.82 10.99
N ALA A 76 -6.63 12.24 11.38
CA ALA A 76 -5.46 13.02 11.74
C ALA A 76 -4.83 13.74 10.53
N LEU A 77 -4.71 13.04 9.39
CA LEU A 77 -4.10 13.57 8.17
C LEU A 77 -4.97 14.61 7.46
N SER A 78 -6.30 14.44 7.49
CA SER A 78 -7.26 15.29 6.77
C SER A 78 -7.69 16.55 7.54
N GLY A 79 -7.09 16.81 8.69
CA GLY A 79 -7.45 17.95 9.53
C GLY A 79 -8.75 17.79 10.30
N GLN A 80 -9.38 16.60 10.30
CA GLN A 80 -10.61 16.37 11.07
C GLN A 80 -10.36 16.34 12.58
N LEU A 81 -9.18 15.89 13.02
CA LEU A 81 -8.76 16.01 14.42
C LEU A 81 -8.29 17.42 14.73
N LYS A 82 -7.53 18.02 13.80
CA LYS A 82 -7.04 19.39 13.89
C LYS A 82 -7.04 20.06 12.50
N PRO A 83 -7.87 21.07 12.26
CA PRO A 83 -7.95 21.75 10.95
C PRO A 83 -6.63 22.38 10.49
N GLN A 84 -5.73 22.65 11.42
CA GLN A 84 -4.39 23.20 11.14
C GLN A 84 -3.39 22.16 10.63
N VAL A 85 -3.70 20.86 10.78
CA VAL A 85 -2.88 19.75 10.34
C VAL A 85 -3.55 19.11 9.14
N ASN A 86 -3.14 19.51 7.95
CA ASN A 86 -3.56 18.89 6.69
C ASN A 86 -2.32 18.48 5.89
N LEU A 87 -2.05 17.19 5.88
CA LEU A 87 -0.91 16.61 5.15
C LEU A 87 -1.34 15.92 3.85
N VAL A 88 -2.62 15.98 3.50
CA VAL A 88 -3.16 15.33 2.30
C VAL A 88 -2.45 15.81 1.03
N ASP A 89 -2.30 17.12 0.87
CA ASP A 89 -1.63 17.69 -0.29
C ASP A 89 -0.13 17.35 -0.32
N THR A 90 0.51 17.34 0.85
CA THR A 90 1.92 16.94 0.98
C THR A 90 2.12 15.48 0.57
N LEU A 91 1.27 14.58 1.07
CA LEU A 91 1.35 13.15 0.77
C LEU A 91 0.98 12.83 -0.69
N ASN A 92 0.13 13.61 -1.31
CA ASN A 92 -0.24 13.44 -2.70
C ASN A 92 0.74 14.10 -3.68
N GLY A 93 1.62 14.98 -3.18
CA GLY A 93 2.55 15.78 -4.00
C GLY A 93 3.89 15.10 -4.32
N GLY A 94 4.15 13.90 -3.83
CA GLY A 94 5.41 13.20 -4.03
C GLY A 94 5.29 11.69 -3.90
N GLU A 95 6.43 11.02 -4.04
CA GLU A 95 6.54 9.58 -3.80
C GLU A 95 7.00 9.33 -2.37
N PHE A 96 6.32 8.42 -1.68
CA PHE A 96 6.57 8.15 -0.27
C PHE A 96 6.47 6.67 0.10
N THR A 97 7.12 6.32 1.20
CA THR A 97 6.86 5.12 1.97
C THR A 97 6.14 5.54 3.24
N VAL A 98 4.95 5.00 3.47
CA VAL A 98 4.10 5.40 4.59
C VAL A 98 3.94 4.23 5.56
N PHE A 99 4.40 4.43 6.78
CA PHE A 99 4.15 3.51 7.89
C PHE A 99 2.81 3.91 8.53
N ALA A 100 1.73 3.22 8.14
CA ALA A 100 0.37 3.58 8.52
C ALA A 100 -0.05 2.82 9.79
N PRO A 101 -0.13 3.47 10.95
CA PRO A 101 -0.65 2.84 12.17
C PRO A 101 -2.14 2.57 12.01
N THR A 102 -2.54 1.34 12.33
CA THR A 102 -3.94 0.93 12.33
C THR A 102 -4.72 1.54 13.50
N ASP A 103 -6.05 1.47 13.45
CA ASP A 103 -6.88 1.91 14.58
C ASP A 103 -6.54 1.16 15.87
N GLU A 104 -6.12 -0.12 15.77
CA GLU A 104 -5.61 -0.90 16.90
C GLU A 104 -4.28 -0.34 17.46
N ALA A 105 -3.42 0.19 16.58
CA ALA A 105 -2.19 0.85 17.00
C ALA A 105 -2.48 2.10 17.83
N PHE A 106 -3.45 2.90 17.43
CA PHE A 106 -3.91 4.05 18.21
C PHE A 106 -4.55 3.65 19.54
N ALA A 107 -5.24 2.52 19.59
CA ALA A 107 -5.83 2.01 20.84
C ALA A 107 -4.78 1.59 21.88
N LYS A 108 -3.55 1.34 21.48
CA LYS A 108 -2.41 1.03 22.39
C LYS A 108 -1.77 2.27 22.99
N ILE A 109 -2.04 3.46 22.44
CA ILE A 109 -1.49 4.72 22.96
C ILE A 109 -2.19 5.07 24.27
N ASP A 110 -1.41 5.59 25.23
CA ASP A 110 -1.95 6.12 26.47
C ASP A 110 -2.99 7.20 26.18
N PRO A 111 -4.17 7.18 26.81
CA PRO A 111 -5.21 8.19 26.66
C PRO A 111 -4.72 9.63 26.87
N ALA A 112 -3.78 9.82 27.80
CA ALA A 112 -3.18 11.14 28.05
C ALA A 112 -2.40 11.64 26.83
N THR A 113 -1.66 10.75 26.16
CA THR A 113 -0.94 11.09 24.91
C THR A 113 -1.92 11.41 23.78
N ILE A 114 -3.03 10.67 23.66
CA ILE A 114 -4.07 10.97 22.65
C ILE A 114 -4.66 12.37 22.89
N GLU A 115 -4.93 12.74 24.14
CA GLU A 115 -5.43 14.08 24.46
C GLU A 115 -4.37 15.16 24.14
N GLN A 116 -3.09 14.90 24.37
CA GLN A 116 -2.01 15.79 23.93
C GLN A 116 -1.98 15.94 22.40
N LEU A 117 -2.12 14.85 21.65
CA LEU A 117 -2.18 14.89 20.18
C LEU A 117 -3.36 15.72 19.66
N LYS A 118 -4.48 15.75 20.36
CA LYS A 118 -5.62 16.60 20.02
C LYS A 118 -5.39 18.07 20.33
N THR A 119 -4.52 18.40 21.26
CA THR A 119 -4.25 19.77 21.71
C THR A 119 -2.97 20.36 21.15
N ASP A 120 -1.94 19.55 20.95
CA ASP A 120 -0.62 19.96 20.48
C ASP A 120 -0.46 19.74 18.97
N THR A 121 -0.57 20.82 18.19
CA THR A 121 -0.42 20.77 16.72
C THR A 121 1.01 20.43 16.28
N PRO A 122 2.07 21.02 16.83
CA PRO A 122 3.45 20.64 16.53
C PRO A 122 3.74 19.16 16.79
N LEU A 123 3.31 18.64 17.93
CA LEU A 123 3.50 17.23 18.28
C LEU A 123 2.78 16.28 17.28
N LEU A 124 1.51 16.58 16.97
CA LEU A 124 0.76 15.78 16.01
C LEU A 124 1.42 15.81 14.62
N THR A 125 1.83 16.97 14.15
CA THR A 125 2.53 17.11 12.87
C THR A 125 3.84 16.34 12.87
N SER A 126 4.63 16.44 13.93
CA SER A 126 5.90 15.73 14.10
C SER A 126 5.70 14.21 14.03
N ILE A 127 4.72 13.68 14.74
CA ILE A 127 4.39 12.25 14.71
C ILE A 127 3.94 11.83 13.32
N LEU A 128 3.03 12.54 12.69
CA LEU A 128 2.53 12.19 11.35
C LEU A 128 3.64 12.22 10.30
N THR A 129 4.52 13.20 10.32
CA THR A 129 5.65 13.29 9.40
C THR A 129 6.76 12.28 9.71
N TYR A 130 6.86 11.81 10.96
CA TYR A 130 7.75 10.71 11.36
C TYR A 130 7.32 9.35 10.79
N HIS A 131 6.05 9.19 10.42
CA HIS A 131 5.53 7.99 9.77
C HIS A 131 5.75 7.98 8.24
N VAL A 132 6.34 9.02 7.68
CA VAL A 132 6.50 9.20 6.24
C VAL A 132 7.97 9.30 5.87
N VAL A 133 8.40 8.43 4.95
CA VAL A 133 9.76 8.42 4.38
C VAL A 133 9.66 8.84 2.92
N PRO A 134 10.51 9.77 2.44
CA PRO A 134 10.57 10.11 1.02
C PRO A 134 10.99 8.92 0.16
N GLY A 135 10.33 8.77 -0.98
CA GLY A 135 10.57 7.69 -1.94
C GLY A 135 9.76 6.43 -1.67
N GLN A 136 9.43 5.70 -2.74
CA GLN A 136 8.74 4.41 -2.64
C GLN A 136 9.75 3.30 -2.40
N ALA A 137 9.70 2.67 -1.23
CA ALA A 137 10.52 1.50 -0.90
C ALA A 137 9.69 0.22 -0.98
N SER A 138 10.08 -0.69 -1.86
CA SER A 138 9.55 -2.05 -1.89
C SER A 138 9.95 -2.83 -0.62
N PRO A 139 9.29 -3.95 -0.30
CA PRO A 139 9.65 -4.76 0.86
C PRO A 139 11.11 -5.23 0.90
N SER A 140 11.75 -5.39 -0.25
CA SER A 140 13.17 -5.72 -0.35
C SER A 140 14.09 -4.52 -0.10
N GLN A 141 13.61 -3.31 -0.27
CA GLN A 141 14.37 -2.07 -0.15
C GLN A 141 14.10 -1.32 1.16
N VAL A 142 12.97 -1.60 1.80
CA VAL A 142 12.57 -0.90 3.03
C VAL A 142 13.41 -1.29 4.25
N VAL A 143 14.08 -2.43 4.22
CA VAL A 143 14.96 -2.87 5.31
C VAL A 143 16.20 -1.98 5.39
N GLY A 144 16.43 -1.40 6.55
CA GLY A 144 17.53 -0.47 6.80
C GLY A 144 17.09 0.77 7.55
N THR A 145 17.94 1.77 7.58
CA THR A 145 17.66 3.06 8.21
C THR A 145 17.22 4.08 7.17
N HIS A 146 16.12 4.76 7.43
CA HIS A 146 15.54 5.75 6.54
C HIS A 146 15.25 7.03 7.29
N THR A 147 15.66 8.16 6.72
CA THR A 147 15.31 9.48 7.28
C THR A 147 13.88 9.84 6.89
N THR A 148 13.06 10.14 7.87
CA THR A 148 11.66 10.52 7.68
C THR A 148 11.49 11.97 7.23
N VAL A 149 10.29 12.35 6.81
CA VAL A 149 9.95 13.75 6.51
C VAL A 149 10.08 14.66 7.72
N GLN A 150 9.95 14.10 8.93
CA GLN A 150 10.17 14.83 10.19
C GLN A 150 11.66 15.16 10.42
N GLY A 151 12.58 14.38 9.85
CA GLY A 151 14.03 14.57 9.94
C GLY A 151 14.76 13.58 10.83
N ALA A 152 14.05 12.86 11.70
CA ALA A 152 14.63 11.75 12.47
C ALA A 152 14.55 10.45 11.69
N ASP A 153 15.44 9.51 12.02
CA ASP A 153 15.54 8.23 11.35
C ASP A 153 14.59 7.19 11.93
N VAL A 154 14.06 6.33 11.06
CA VAL A 154 13.40 5.07 11.42
C VAL A 154 14.25 3.92 10.92
N THR A 155 14.30 2.85 11.68
CA THR A 155 15.03 1.63 11.32
C THR A 155 14.05 0.50 11.08
N VAL A 156 14.10 -0.07 9.88
CA VAL A 156 13.31 -1.23 9.50
C VAL A 156 14.18 -2.48 9.56
N THR A 157 13.73 -3.48 10.29
CA THR A 157 14.47 -4.72 10.54
C THR A 157 13.59 -5.95 10.35
N GLY A 158 14.23 -7.10 10.20
CA GLY A 158 13.54 -8.39 10.13
C GLY A 158 13.34 -8.90 8.69
N PRO A 159 13.00 -10.18 8.57
CA PRO A 159 12.63 -10.76 7.28
C PRO A 159 11.25 -10.30 6.83
N PRO A 160 10.90 -10.45 5.53
CA PRO A 160 9.61 -10.00 4.99
C PRO A 160 8.37 -10.50 5.74
N SER A 161 8.44 -11.68 6.34
CA SER A 161 7.33 -12.26 7.13
C SER A 161 7.14 -11.63 8.50
N THR A 162 8.14 -10.94 9.05
CA THR A 162 8.12 -10.35 10.40
C THR A 162 8.90 -9.03 10.45
N LEU A 163 8.61 -8.15 9.49
CA LEU A 163 9.20 -6.81 9.45
C LEU A 163 8.80 -6.00 10.69
N LYS A 164 9.75 -5.23 11.19
CA LYS A 164 9.55 -4.25 12.25
C LYS A 164 10.08 -2.89 11.83
N VAL A 165 9.39 -1.85 12.26
CA VAL A 165 9.81 -0.46 12.10
C VAL A 165 10.04 0.09 13.50
N ASN A 166 11.29 0.27 13.90
CA ASN A 166 11.67 0.46 15.29
C ASN A 166 11.06 -0.69 16.16
N ASP A 167 10.17 -0.35 17.09
CA ASP A 167 9.47 -1.32 17.95
C ASP A 167 8.11 -1.79 17.40
N ALA A 168 7.59 -1.14 16.34
CA ALA A 168 6.31 -1.49 15.74
C ALA A 168 6.44 -2.68 14.79
N SER A 169 5.51 -3.63 14.88
CA SER A 169 5.44 -4.75 13.94
C SER A 169 4.64 -4.38 12.71
N VAL A 170 5.12 -4.78 11.54
CA VAL A 170 4.38 -4.64 10.30
C VAL A 170 3.34 -5.75 10.22
N ALA A 171 2.08 -5.39 10.30
CA ALA A 171 0.97 -6.32 10.16
C ALA A 171 0.79 -6.72 8.68
N CYS A 172 0.74 -5.73 7.79
CA CYS A 172 0.74 -5.96 6.34
C CYS A 172 1.47 -4.80 5.65
N GLY A 173 2.47 -5.12 4.86
CA GLY A 173 3.28 -4.15 4.14
C GLY A 173 3.40 -4.45 2.66
N GLY A 174 4.01 -3.53 1.92
CA GLY A 174 4.15 -3.62 0.47
C GLY A 174 2.87 -3.28 -0.28
N VAL A 175 1.86 -2.73 0.38
CA VAL A 175 0.63 -2.28 -0.28
C VAL A 175 0.95 -1.05 -1.12
N GLN A 176 0.87 -1.18 -2.42
CA GLN A 176 1.16 -0.09 -3.35
C GLN A 176 -0.07 0.81 -3.53
N THR A 177 0.19 2.11 -3.62
CA THR A 177 -0.75 3.13 -4.09
C THR A 177 -0.17 3.81 -5.33
N ALA A 178 -0.90 4.72 -5.94
CA ALA A 178 -0.42 5.41 -7.14
C ALA A 178 0.90 6.18 -6.93
N ASN A 179 1.18 6.62 -5.69
CA ASN A 179 2.37 7.41 -5.36
C ASN A 179 3.09 6.99 -4.09
N ALA A 180 2.71 5.88 -3.46
CA ALA A 180 3.38 5.44 -2.23
C ALA A 180 3.34 3.92 -2.05
N THR A 181 4.24 3.43 -1.20
CA THR A 181 4.17 2.08 -0.64
C THR A 181 3.76 2.17 0.82
N VAL A 182 2.70 1.46 1.20
CA VAL A 182 2.11 1.52 2.53
C VAL A 182 2.45 0.26 3.32
N TYR A 183 2.85 0.47 4.56
CA TYR A 183 3.12 -0.57 5.57
C TYR A 183 2.20 -0.35 6.76
N LEU A 184 1.22 -1.22 6.95
CA LEU A 184 0.34 -1.19 8.12
C LEU A 184 1.10 -1.68 9.34
N ILE A 185 1.17 -0.85 10.36
CA ILE A 185 1.88 -1.15 11.62
C ILE A 185 0.92 -1.21 12.80
N ASP A 186 1.27 -2.03 13.78
CA ASP A 186 0.46 -2.33 14.97
C ASP A 186 0.73 -1.39 16.15
N THR A 187 1.65 -0.45 15.99
CA THR A 187 2.05 0.50 17.02
C THR A 187 2.40 1.84 16.37
N VAL A 188 1.99 2.94 16.97
CA VAL A 188 2.31 4.29 16.49
C VAL A 188 3.77 4.59 16.78
N LEU A 189 4.49 5.10 15.77
CA LEU A 189 5.88 5.52 15.93
C LEU A 189 5.91 6.89 16.62
N LEU A 190 6.62 6.95 17.71
CA LEU A 190 6.89 8.22 18.40
C LEU A 190 8.29 8.68 18.00
N PRO A 191 8.45 9.93 17.50
CA PRO A 191 9.77 10.46 17.21
C PRO A 191 10.58 10.53 18.50
N PRO A 192 11.90 10.30 18.44
CA PRO A 192 12.76 10.59 19.58
C PRO A 192 12.57 12.06 19.95
N GLU A 193 12.42 12.34 21.22
CA GLU A 193 12.29 13.70 21.70
C GLU A 193 13.51 14.53 21.22
N ALA A 194 13.21 15.63 20.57
CA ALA A 194 14.23 16.59 20.14
C ALA A 194 14.65 17.49 21.31
#